data_a6fadd506ebaa0c0de18f6f6958fc21f
#
_entry.id   a6fadd506ebaa0c0de18f6f6958fc21f
#
_cell.length_a   1.000
_cell.length_b   1.000
_cell.length_c   1.000
_cell.angle_alpha   90.00
_cell.angle_beta   90.00
_cell.angle_gamma   90.00
#
_symmetry.space_group_name_H-M   'P 1'
#
loop_
_entity.id
_entity.type
_entity.pdbx_description
1 polymer ?
#
loop_
_entity_poly.entity_id
_entity_poly.type
_entity_poly.pdbx_seq_one_letter_code
_entity_poly.pdbx_strand_id
1 'polypeptide(L)'
;MIRIEKSMLKLNYKHLSIYSLLLVFAFILASCKGLQKDTVVYFNNFESDNLANIIRGKIGAYNGSRVIGRYSQDGFILQLDSLPIHNMLQITFDLYIHDTWDGNSIKPEGPDIWIMNVDGWSAIYATFANGQFTNYTQSYPVLQPEYNPATGFKFFNNKPNSNAIKTDLPGACKLQKINGGTSLYRITRTIEHTTSTLEVGCFAQLEDPDMDNKNCNESWSIDNIKIKTIEFK
;
A
#
# COMPACT_ATOMS: atom_id res chain seq x y z
N MET A 1 10.62 -56.17 -50.90
CA MET A 1 10.24 -56.27 -49.46
C MET A 1 10.73 -55.02 -48.68
N ILE A 2 10.46 -53.75 -49.15
CA ILE A 2 10.94 -52.53 -48.49
C ILE A 2 9.88 -51.41 -48.54
N ARG A 3 8.59 -51.72 -48.49
CA ARG A 3 7.56 -50.68 -48.57
C ARG A 3 6.61 -50.66 -47.36
N ILE A 4 6.76 -51.53 -46.39
CA ILE A 4 5.86 -51.62 -45.22
C ILE A 4 6.42 -50.92 -44.00
N GLU A 5 7.74 -50.76 -43.83
CA GLU A 5 8.34 -50.12 -42.65
C GLU A 5 8.14 -48.58 -42.57
N LYS A 6 8.03 -47.88 -43.73
CA LYS A 6 7.87 -46.41 -43.73
C LYS A 6 6.47 -45.91 -43.28
N SER A 7 5.47 -46.77 -43.32
CA SER A 7 4.09 -46.34 -42.92
C SER A 7 3.86 -46.47 -41.41
N MET A 8 4.47 -47.45 -40.75
CA MET A 8 4.31 -47.63 -39.31
C MET A 8 5.11 -46.61 -38.50
N LEU A 9 6.28 -46.17 -38.96
CA LEU A 9 7.05 -45.12 -38.33
C LEU A 9 6.34 -43.75 -38.38
N LYS A 10 5.63 -43.42 -39.44
CA LYS A 10 4.85 -42.17 -39.54
C LYS A 10 3.62 -42.14 -38.65
N LEU A 11 3.01 -43.28 -38.36
CA LEU A 11 1.84 -43.36 -37.45
C LEU A 11 2.21 -43.12 -35.99
N ASN A 12 3.36 -43.63 -35.56
CA ASN A 12 3.85 -43.45 -34.19
C ASN A 12 4.24 -42.00 -33.88
N TYR A 13 4.78 -41.23 -34.85
CA TYR A 13 5.14 -39.81 -34.60
C TYR A 13 3.94 -38.91 -34.41
N LYS A 14 2.81 -39.13 -35.06
CA LYS A 14 1.59 -38.35 -34.91
C LYS A 14 0.96 -38.58 -33.53
N HIS A 15 0.95 -39.82 -33.07
CA HIS A 15 0.45 -40.13 -31.73
C HIS A 15 1.35 -39.61 -30.62
N LEU A 16 2.67 -39.68 -30.76
CA LEU A 16 3.65 -39.15 -29.81
C LEU A 16 3.52 -37.62 -29.69
N SER A 17 3.30 -36.90 -30.77
CA SER A 17 3.09 -35.46 -30.79
C SER A 17 1.79 -35.04 -30.10
N ILE A 18 0.69 -35.80 -30.26
CA ILE A 18 -0.59 -35.53 -29.61
C ILE A 18 -0.49 -35.79 -28.10
N TYR A 19 0.15 -36.84 -27.65
CA TYR A 19 0.36 -37.13 -26.24
C TYR A 19 1.27 -36.11 -25.57
N SER A 20 2.32 -35.63 -26.25
CA SER A 20 3.17 -34.55 -25.71
C SER A 20 2.41 -33.22 -25.58
N LEU A 21 1.55 -32.88 -26.53
CA LEU A 21 0.71 -31.67 -26.49
C LEU A 21 -0.34 -31.74 -25.36
N LEU A 22 -0.96 -32.91 -25.17
CA LEU A 22 -1.90 -33.16 -24.07
C LEU A 22 -1.23 -33.10 -22.71
N LEU A 23 0.00 -33.59 -22.58
CA LEU A 23 0.79 -33.54 -21.34
C LEU A 23 1.16 -32.10 -20.99
N VAL A 24 1.60 -31.28 -21.95
CA VAL A 24 1.89 -29.86 -21.78
C VAL A 24 0.63 -29.09 -21.40
N PHE A 25 -0.51 -29.39 -22.03
CA PHE A 25 -1.79 -28.75 -21.70
C PHE A 25 -2.30 -29.14 -20.30
N ALA A 26 -2.10 -30.38 -19.88
CA ALA A 26 -2.41 -30.83 -18.52
C ALA A 26 -1.54 -30.13 -17.44
N PHE A 27 -0.27 -29.87 -17.72
CA PHE A 27 0.61 -29.10 -16.84
C PHE A 27 0.22 -27.62 -16.73
N ILE A 28 -0.31 -27.01 -17.78
CA ILE A 28 -0.78 -25.62 -17.75
C ILE A 28 -2.04 -25.49 -16.89
N LEU A 29 -2.92 -26.47 -16.89
CA LEU A 29 -4.15 -26.48 -16.06
C LEU A 29 -3.88 -26.72 -14.57
N ALA A 30 -2.77 -27.35 -14.22
CA ALA A 30 -2.40 -27.63 -12.81
C ALA A 30 -1.73 -26.44 -12.11
N SER A 31 -1.43 -25.33 -12.80
CA SER A 31 -0.63 -24.20 -12.28
C SER A 31 -1.45 -23.06 -11.70
N CYS A 32 -2.78 -23.09 -11.73
CA CYS A 32 -3.60 -22.03 -11.13
C CYS A 32 -3.80 -22.32 -9.64
N LYS A 33 -3.12 -21.58 -8.76
CA LYS A 33 -3.47 -21.53 -7.34
C LYS A 33 -4.86 -20.89 -7.22
N GLY A 34 -5.85 -21.66 -6.81
CA GLY A 34 -7.21 -21.19 -6.56
C GLY A 34 -7.30 -20.48 -5.20
N LEU A 35 -8.07 -19.38 -5.14
CA LEU A 35 -8.47 -18.79 -3.85
C LEU A 35 -9.23 -19.84 -3.03
N GLN A 36 -8.75 -20.17 -1.84
CA GLN A 36 -9.40 -21.12 -0.94
C GLN A 36 -10.25 -20.39 0.09
N LYS A 37 -9.72 -19.34 0.70
CA LYS A 37 -10.39 -18.61 1.77
C LYS A 37 -9.92 -17.16 1.82
N ASP A 38 -10.86 -16.27 2.11
CA ASP A 38 -10.66 -14.84 2.37
C ASP A 38 -11.35 -14.54 3.71
N THR A 39 -10.61 -13.99 4.68
CA THR A 39 -11.16 -13.73 6.02
C THR A 39 -10.74 -12.33 6.49
N VAL A 40 -11.71 -11.48 6.84
CA VAL A 40 -11.43 -10.21 7.51
C VAL A 40 -11.03 -10.51 8.95
N VAL A 41 -9.79 -10.16 9.32
CA VAL A 41 -9.22 -10.37 10.66
C VAL A 41 -9.18 -9.09 11.48
N TYR A 42 -9.27 -7.94 10.83
CA TYR A 42 -9.34 -6.65 11.49
C TYR A 42 -10.13 -5.66 10.63
N PHE A 43 -10.99 -4.88 11.29
CA PHE A 43 -11.64 -3.71 10.70
C PHE A 43 -11.86 -2.65 11.78
N ASN A 44 -11.46 -1.41 11.48
CA ASN A 44 -11.71 -0.27 12.36
C ASN A 44 -11.94 1.00 11.51
N ASN A 45 -13.07 1.63 11.72
CA ASN A 45 -13.43 2.94 11.17
C ASN A 45 -13.36 4.05 12.24
N PHE A 46 -12.87 3.73 13.41
CA PHE A 46 -12.62 4.62 14.56
C PHE A 46 -13.85 5.35 15.13
N GLU A 47 -15.05 5.16 14.60
CA GLU A 47 -16.26 5.85 15.06
C GLU A 47 -16.65 5.52 16.51
N SER A 48 -16.17 4.40 17.04
CA SER A 48 -16.38 3.98 18.44
C SER A 48 -15.23 4.35 19.37
N ASP A 49 -14.26 5.16 18.95
CA ASP A 49 -13.03 5.49 19.69
C ASP A 49 -12.20 4.26 20.14
N ASN A 50 -12.36 3.13 19.45
CA ASN A 50 -11.68 1.88 19.79
C ASN A 50 -10.22 1.90 19.30
N LEU A 51 -9.28 1.80 20.24
CA LEU A 51 -7.84 1.68 19.99
C LEU A 51 -7.28 0.31 20.43
N ALA A 52 -8.12 -0.71 20.58
CA ALA A 52 -7.63 -2.06 20.85
C ALA A 52 -6.64 -2.52 19.78
N ASN A 53 -5.54 -3.14 20.23
CA ASN A 53 -4.42 -3.58 19.40
C ASN A 53 -3.59 -2.44 18.77
N ILE A 54 -3.79 -1.18 19.16
CA ILE A 54 -3.06 -0.04 18.62
C ILE A 54 -2.19 0.61 19.70
N ILE A 55 -0.89 0.65 19.47
CA ILE A 55 0.10 1.33 20.28
C ILE A 55 0.31 2.75 19.74
N ARG A 56 0.37 3.74 20.62
CA ARG A 56 0.47 5.18 20.32
C ARG A 56 -0.68 5.70 19.45
N GLY A 57 -1.84 5.01 19.50
CA GLY A 57 -3.04 5.48 18.83
C GLY A 57 -3.57 6.76 19.47
N LYS A 58 -4.04 7.70 18.66
CA LYS A 58 -4.83 8.86 19.11
C LYS A 58 -5.99 9.08 18.14
N ILE A 59 -7.18 9.25 18.70
CA ILE A 59 -8.38 9.52 17.91
C ILE A 59 -8.52 11.02 17.70
N GLY A 60 -8.70 11.41 16.45
CA GLY A 60 -9.08 12.74 16.02
C GLY A 60 -10.45 12.78 15.36
N ALA A 61 -10.87 13.97 14.98
CA ALA A 61 -12.03 14.18 14.12
C ALA A 61 -11.59 14.94 12.87
N TYR A 62 -12.04 14.47 11.71
CA TYR A 62 -11.78 15.14 10.46
C TYR A 62 -12.99 15.02 9.52
N ASN A 63 -13.45 16.15 9.01
CA ASN A 63 -14.53 16.24 8.02
C ASN A 63 -15.81 15.44 8.37
N GLY A 64 -16.18 15.43 9.65
CA GLY A 64 -17.39 14.78 10.16
C GLY A 64 -17.24 13.29 10.49
N SER A 65 -16.03 12.72 10.39
CA SER A 65 -15.69 11.34 10.75
C SER A 65 -14.64 11.30 11.85
N ARG A 66 -14.56 10.17 12.56
CA ARG A 66 -13.45 9.86 13.48
C ARG A 66 -12.33 9.24 12.67
N VAL A 67 -11.09 9.60 13.00
CA VAL A 67 -9.89 9.08 12.33
C VAL A 67 -8.83 8.76 13.37
N ILE A 68 -7.92 7.85 13.06
CA ILE A 68 -6.69 7.73 13.83
C ILE A 68 -5.68 8.76 13.33
N GLY A 69 -5.25 9.66 14.20
CA GLY A 69 -4.42 10.81 13.90
C GLY A 69 -4.96 12.07 14.63
N ARG A 70 -4.58 13.21 14.25
CA ARG A 70 -3.64 13.71 13.23
C ARG A 70 -2.22 13.48 13.72
N TYR A 71 -1.39 12.91 12.90
CA TYR A 71 0.04 12.72 13.12
C TYR A 71 0.84 13.67 12.21
N SER A 72 2.07 13.98 12.59
CA SER A 72 3.08 14.61 11.75
C SER A 72 4.24 13.62 11.56
N GLN A 73 5.36 13.79 12.26
CA GLN A 73 6.50 12.86 12.21
C GLN A 73 6.35 11.63 13.12
N ASP A 74 5.30 11.58 13.91
CA ASP A 74 4.93 10.45 14.74
C ASP A 74 3.97 9.49 14.02
N GLY A 75 3.47 8.47 14.71
CA GLY A 75 2.55 7.50 14.14
C GLY A 75 2.08 6.48 15.14
N PHE A 76 1.53 5.38 14.65
CA PHE A 76 0.99 4.30 15.46
C PHE A 76 1.48 2.93 14.97
N ILE A 77 1.30 1.91 15.80
CA ILE A 77 1.56 0.51 15.49
C ILE A 77 0.29 -0.29 15.79
N LEU A 78 -0.20 -1.03 14.82
CA LEU A 78 -1.27 -2.03 14.98
C LEU A 78 -0.64 -3.40 15.14
N GLN A 79 -1.00 -4.14 16.19
CA GLN A 79 -0.54 -5.49 16.45
C GLN A 79 -1.71 -6.47 16.50
N LEU A 80 -1.62 -7.55 15.75
CA LEU A 80 -2.63 -8.62 15.74
C LEU A 80 -1.97 -9.95 16.04
N ASP A 81 -2.66 -10.76 16.83
CA ASP A 81 -2.27 -12.13 17.18
C ASP A 81 -3.30 -13.13 16.67
N SER A 82 -2.90 -14.41 16.63
CA SER A 82 -3.79 -15.53 16.34
C SER A 82 -4.46 -15.43 14.95
N LEU A 83 -3.73 -14.96 13.95
CA LEU A 83 -4.21 -14.97 12.57
C LEU A 83 -4.47 -16.41 12.10
N PRO A 84 -5.55 -16.66 11.34
CA PRO A 84 -5.79 -17.97 10.75
C PRO A 84 -4.70 -18.33 9.72
N ILE A 85 -4.64 -19.61 9.34
CA ILE A 85 -3.72 -20.08 8.29
C ILE A 85 -3.98 -19.29 7.00
N HIS A 86 -2.92 -18.77 6.40
CA HIS A 86 -2.96 -17.97 5.18
C HIS A 86 -1.57 -17.95 4.53
N ASN A 87 -1.50 -17.48 3.30
CA ASN A 87 -0.23 -17.22 2.60
C ASN A 87 -0.13 -15.81 2.00
N MET A 88 -1.21 -15.02 2.11
CA MET A 88 -1.22 -13.62 1.73
C MET A 88 -1.98 -12.79 2.76
N LEU A 89 -1.57 -11.53 2.93
CA LEU A 89 -2.33 -10.48 3.61
C LEU A 89 -2.73 -9.38 2.63
N GLN A 90 -3.93 -8.85 2.81
CA GLN A 90 -4.36 -7.62 2.16
C GLN A 90 -4.68 -6.58 3.21
N ILE A 91 -3.96 -5.46 3.19
CA ILE A 91 -4.14 -4.30 4.05
C ILE A 91 -4.76 -3.19 3.21
N THR A 92 -5.93 -2.68 3.59
CA THR A 92 -6.63 -1.57 2.92
C THR A 92 -6.95 -0.49 3.94
N PHE A 93 -6.77 0.78 3.58
CA PHE A 93 -7.10 1.93 4.42
C PHE A 93 -7.30 3.19 3.59
N ASP A 94 -7.94 4.18 4.20
CA ASP A 94 -8.08 5.53 3.67
C ASP A 94 -7.04 6.42 4.33
N LEU A 95 -6.08 6.95 3.55
CA LEU A 95 -5.02 7.87 3.98
C LEU A 95 -5.39 9.30 3.60
N TYR A 96 -5.47 10.18 4.59
CA TYR A 96 -5.62 11.61 4.42
C TYR A 96 -4.25 12.29 4.54
N ILE A 97 -3.86 13.01 3.52
CA ILE A 97 -2.67 13.87 3.45
C ILE A 97 -3.15 15.30 3.64
N HIS A 98 -2.83 15.89 4.78
CA HIS A 98 -3.37 17.19 5.20
C HIS A 98 -2.36 18.31 5.00
N ASP A 99 -2.88 19.43 4.55
CA ASP A 99 -2.20 20.73 4.45
C ASP A 99 -1.08 20.74 3.38
N THR A 100 0.16 21.16 3.67
CA THR A 100 1.11 21.61 2.66
C THR A 100 2.21 20.61 2.31
N TRP A 101 1.90 19.34 2.20
CA TRP A 101 2.88 18.32 1.79
C TRP A 101 3.55 18.63 0.46
N ASP A 102 4.89 18.63 0.44
CA ASP A 102 5.75 19.08 -0.65
C ASP A 102 6.41 17.94 -1.45
N GLY A 103 6.03 16.69 -1.17
CA GLY A 103 6.36 15.52 -1.98
C GLY A 103 7.83 15.26 -2.19
N ASN A 104 8.28 15.34 -3.47
CA ASN A 104 9.67 15.12 -3.88
C ASN A 104 10.56 16.36 -3.74
N SER A 105 10.10 17.39 -3.06
CA SER A 105 10.93 18.56 -2.77
C SER A 105 12.25 18.16 -2.11
N ILE A 106 13.22 19.05 -2.18
CA ILE A 106 14.50 18.88 -1.48
C ILE A 106 14.51 19.75 -0.22
N LYS A 107 15.37 19.42 0.73
CA LYS A 107 15.56 20.23 1.93
C LYS A 107 15.71 21.73 1.61
N PRO A 108 15.08 22.62 2.39
CA PRO A 108 14.42 22.35 3.68
C PRO A 108 12.93 21.94 3.60
N GLU A 109 12.28 21.97 2.42
CA GLU A 109 10.84 21.76 2.25
C GLU A 109 10.43 20.27 2.12
N GLY A 110 11.37 19.35 1.93
CA GLY A 110 11.07 17.94 1.73
C GLY A 110 12.32 17.07 1.63
N PRO A 111 12.20 15.80 1.26
CA PRO A 111 10.98 15.12 0.78
C PRO A 111 10.01 14.73 1.92
N ASP A 112 8.70 14.82 1.64
CA ASP A 112 7.67 14.40 2.55
C ASP A 112 7.27 12.95 2.29
N ILE A 113 7.66 12.07 3.16
CA ILE A 113 7.56 10.62 2.98
C ILE A 113 6.56 10.05 3.96
N TRP A 114 5.61 9.27 3.45
CA TRP A 114 4.75 8.42 4.26
C TRP A 114 5.21 6.98 4.19
N ILE A 115 5.21 6.29 5.34
CA ILE A 115 5.82 4.98 5.51
C ILE A 115 4.81 4.02 6.14
N MET A 116 4.67 2.82 5.57
CA MET A 116 4.03 1.68 6.22
C MET A 116 5.01 0.52 6.30
N ASN A 117 5.33 0.12 7.51
CA ASN A 117 6.10 -1.09 7.79
C ASN A 117 5.17 -2.25 8.13
N VAL A 118 5.53 -3.44 7.69
CA VAL A 118 4.88 -4.70 8.04
C VAL A 118 5.94 -5.66 8.55
N ASP A 119 5.81 -6.12 9.78
CA ASP A 119 6.77 -7.03 10.44
C ASP A 119 8.24 -6.56 10.31
N GLY A 120 8.45 -5.24 10.46
CA GLY A 120 9.76 -4.62 10.44
C GLY A 120 10.33 -4.29 9.06
N TRP A 121 9.70 -4.66 7.95
CA TRP A 121 10.13 -4.26 6.61
C TRP A 121 9.19 -3.21 5.98
N SER A 122 9.74 -2.34 5.14
CA SER A 122 8.97 -1.26 4.54
C SER A 122 8.12 -1.78 3.37
N ALA A 123 6.80 -1.83 3.58
CA ALA A 123 5.82 -2.18 2.56
C ALA A 123 5.43 -0.98 1.68
N ILE A 124 5.51 0.24 2.23
CA ILE A 124 5.32 1.50 1.53
C ILE A 124 6.36 2.49 2.03
N TYR A 125 7.06 3.14 1.11
CA TYR A 125 7.99 4.23 1.34
C TYR A 125 7.83 5.21 0.18
N ALA A 126 6.84 6.10 0.27
CA ALA A 126 6.42 6.92 -0.84
C ALA A 126 6.22 8.38 -0.42
N THR A 127 6.52 9.30 -1.33
CA THR A 127 6.27 10.73 -1.14
C THR A 127 4.88 11.09 -1.62
N PHE A 128 4.27 12.08 -0.95
CA PHE A 128 2.98 12.67 -1.31
C PHE A 128 3.10 14.18 -1.43
N ALA A 129 2.37 14.77 -2.38
CA ALA A 129 2.31 16.21 -2.57
C ALA A 129 0.86 16.67 -2.67
N ASN A 130 0.51 17.73 -1.95
CA ASN A 130 -0.83 18.31 -2.01
C ASN A 130 -0.90 19.36 -3.12
N GLY A 131 -1.21 18.93 -4.34
CA GLY A 131 -0.97 19.61 -5.61
C GLY A 131 -1.60 20.97 -5.82
N GLN A 132 -2.52 21.42 -4.97
CA GLN A 132 -3.10 22.75 -5.07
C GLN A 132 -2.14 23.83 -4.53
N PHE A 133 -1.22 23.45 -3.65
CA PHE A 133 -0.38 24.38 -2.89
C PHE A 133 1.12 24.16 -3.14
N THR A 134 1.47 23.22 -4.00
CA THR A 134 2.84 22.91 -4.36
C THR A 134 2.98 22.63 -5.86
N ASN A 135 4.16 22.95 -6.41
CA ASN A 135 4.55 22.57 -7.77
C ASN A 135 5.41 21.30 -7.79
N TYR A 136 5.62 20.69 -6.63
CA TYR A 136 6.45 19.50 -6.50
C TYR A 136 5.73 18.24 -6.97
N THR A 137 6.48 17.23 -7.37
CA THR A 137 5.98 15.91 -7.75
C THR A 137 5.89 15.00 -6.52
N GLN A 138 5.24 13.84 -6.68
CA GLN A 138 5.18 12.78 -5.67
C GLN A 138 5.60 11.44 -6.26
N SER A 139 6.07 10.49 -5.43
CA SER A 139 6.36 9.15 -5.93
C SER A 139 5.13 8.26 -5.99
N TYR A 140 4.16 8.44 -5.08
CA TYR A 140 2.91 7.67 -5.14
C TYR A 140 2.20 7.88 -6.50
N PRO A 141 1.69 6.82 -7.17
CA PRO A 141 1.37 5.47 -6.65
C PRO A 141 2.54 4.46 -6.64
N VAL A 142 3.76 4.84 -6.96
CA VAL A 142 4.91 3.95 -6.80
C VAL A 142 5.28 3.88 -5.32
N LEU A 143 5.24 2.66 -4.75
CA LEU A 143 5.28 2.44 -3.31
C LEU A 143 6.70 2.34 -2.73
N GLN A 144 7.72 2.23 -3.59
CA GLN A 144 9.12 2.15 -3.18
C GLN A 144 9.98 2.99 -4.11
N PRO A 145 10.99 3.72 -3.60
CA PRO A 145 11.95 4.41 -4.44
C PRO A 145 12.91 3.42 -5.12
N GLU A 146 13.54 3.85 -6.19
CA GLU A 146 14.73 3.18 -6.71
C GLU A 146 15.92 3.44 -5.78
N TYR A 147 16.66 2.39 -5.44
CA TYR A 147 17.89 2.55 -4.67
C TYR A 147 19.10 2.52 -5.59
N ASN A 148 19.93 3.58 -5.51
CA ASN A 148 21.22 3.67 -6.18
C ASN A 148 22.30 3.82 -5.11
N PRO A 149 23.29 2.90 -5.01
CA PRO A 149 24.34 2.96 -3.99
C PRO A 149 25.18 4.25 -4.02
N ALA A 150 25.28 4.92 -5.20
CA ALA A 150 26.07 6.12 -5.36
C ALA A 150 25.28 7.42 -5.00
N THR A 151 23.96 7.41 -5.14
CA THR A 151 23.14 8.64 -5.00
C THR A 151 22.02 8.52 -3.97
N GLY A 152 21.84 7.33 -3.36
CA GLY A 152 20.76 7.06 -2.41
C GLY A 152 19.42 6.79 -3.08
N PHE A 153 18.31 7.11 -2.40
CA PHE A 153 16.97 6.89 -2.91
C PHE A 153 16.59 7.89 -4.01
N LYS A 154 16.03 7.37 -5.09
CA LYS A 154 15.47 8.15 -6.18
C LYS A 154 13.95 7.90 -6.24
N PHE A 155 13.17 8.89 -5.94
CA PHE A 155 11.72 8.87 -6.02
C PHE A 155 11.23 9.04 -7.46
N PHE A 156 10.11 8.42 -7.79
CA PHE A 156 9.43 8.61 -9.07
C PHE A 156 8.73 9.97 -9.10
N ASN A 157 8.59 10.55 -10.30
CA ASN A 157 8.03 11.89 -10.49
C ASN A 157 6.62 11.79 -11.11
N ASN A 158 5.62 11.51 -10.29
CA ASN A 158 4.22 11.62 -10.67
C ASN A 158 3.70 13.03 -10.36
N LYS A 159 2.62 13.43 -11.01
CA LYS A 159 1.95 14.69 -10.69
C LYS A 159 1.44 14.67 -9.25
N PRO A 160 1.38 15.83 -8.57
CA PRO A 160 0.72 15.92 -7.27
C PRO A 160 -0.68 15.29 -7.32
N ASN A 161 -1.12 14.73 -6.22
CA ASN A 161 -2.43 14.08 -6.09
C ASN A 161 -2.68 12.89 -7.04
N SER A 162 -1.65 12.35 -7.71
CA SER A 162 -1.81 11.14 -8.53
C SER A 162 -2.43 10.01 -7.73
N ASN A 163 -3.50 9.39 -8.26
CA ASN A 163 -4.31 8.34 -7.63
C ASN A 163 -5.04 8.75 -6.34
N ALA A 164 -5.14 10.03 -6.01
CA ALA A 164 -6.07 10.47 -4.98
C ALA A 164 -7.52 10.22 -5.43
N ILE A 165 -8.38 9.76 -4.51
CA ILE A 165 -9.81 9.56 -4.78
C ILE A 165 -10.62 10.82 -4.50
N LYS A 166 -10.08 11.76 -3.70
CA LYS A 166 -10.61 13.12 -3.50
C LYS A 166 -9.45 14.10 -3.32
N THR A 167 -9.59 15.29 -3.88
CA THR A 167 -8.58 16.35 -3.84
C THR A 167 -9.18 17.72 -3.47
N ASP A 168 -10.44 17.76 -3.08
CA ASP A 168 -11.24 18.95 -2.80
C ASP A 168 -11.62 19.08 -1.30
N LEU A 169 -11.04 18.24 -0.45
CA LEU A 169 -11.32 18.25 0.97
C LEU A 169 -10.66 19.46 1.66
N PRO A 170 -11.29 20.03 2.71
CA PRO A 170 -10.69 21.14 3.46
C PRO A 170 -9.40 20.68 4.16
N GLY A 171 -8.45 21.58 4.34
CA GLY A 171 -7.26 21.32 5.17
C GLY A 171 -7.62 21.10 6.64
N ALA A 172 -6.70 20.48 7.36
CA ALA A 172 -6.93 20.14 8.77
C ALA A 172 -6.47 21.23 9.74
N CYS A 173 -5.50 22.07 9.37
CA CYS A 173 -4.95 23.12 10.21
C CYS A 173 -4.55 24.38 9.43
N LYS A 174 -3.37 24.41 8.82
CA LYS A 174 -2.87 25.59 8.08
C LYS A 174 -3.82 26.00 6.95
N LEU A 175 -4.35 25.02 6.25
CA LEU A 175 -5.31 25.19 5.17
C LEU A 175 -6.75 24.90 5.63
N GLN A 176 -7.04 25.02 6.92
CA GLN A 176 -8.37 24.80 7.46
C GLN A 176 -9.41 25.65 6.72
N LYS A 177 -10.52 25.03 6.32
CA LYS A 177 -11.60 25.63 5.53
C LYS A 177 -11.22 25.99 4.07
N ILE A 178 -10.02 25.67 3.63
CA ILE A 178 -9.61 25.86 2.23
C ILE A 178 -9.84 24.52 1.50
N ASN A 179 -10.69 24.52 0.49
CA ASN A 179 -10.90 23.36 -0.36
C ASN A 179 -9.60 22.99 -1.07
N GLY A 180 -9.30 21.68 -1.10
CA GLY A 180 -8.04 21.18 -1.64
C GLY A 180 -6.89 21.18 -0.64
N GLY A 181 -7.12 21.61 0.60
CA GLY A 181 -6.13 21.51 1.67
C GLY A 181 -5.89 20.10 2.18
N THR A 182 -6.67 19.11 1.73
CA THR A 182 -6.45 17.69 2.04
C THR A 182 -6.76 16.83 0.82
N SER A 183 -5.90 15.85 0.60
CA SER A 183 -6.09 14.79 -0.39
C SER A 183 -6.34 13.44 0.27
N LEU A 184 -7.28 12.66 -0.26
CA LEU A 184 -7.65 11.35 0.23
C LEU A 184 -7.21 10.27 -0.75
N TYR A 185 -6.50 9.27 -0.24
CA TYR A 185 -6.06 8.10 -0.98
C TYR A 185 -6.66 6.83 -0.37
N ARG A 186 -7.23 5.95 -1.19
CA ARG A 186 -7.53 4.58 -0.77
C ARG A 186 -6.38 3.68 -1.20
N ILE A 187 -5.65 3.18 -0.23
CA ILE A 187 -4.46 2.35 -0.46
C ILE A 187 -4.81 0.90 -0.15
N THR A 188 -4.45 0.00 -1.06
CA THR A 188 -4.52 -1.45 -0.85
C THR A 188 -3.15 -2.04 -1.12
N ARG A 189 -2.62 -2.79 -0.15
CA ARG A 189 -1.36 -3.52 -0.26
C ARG A 189 -1.59 -5.00 -0.01
N THR A 190 -1.23 -5.83 -0.98
CA THR A 190 -1.25 -7.29 -0.85
C THR A 190 0.18 -7.79 -0.80
N ILE A 191 0.50 -8.63 0.18
CA ILE A 191 1.85 -9.12 0.46
C ILE A 191 1.82 -10.60 0.82
N GLU A 192 2.92 -11.31 0.59
CA GLU A 192 3.13 -12.65 1.15
C GLU A 192 3.31 -12.56 2.66
N HIS A 193 2.62 -13.43 3.38
CA HIS A 193 2.66 -13.49 4.84
C HIS A 193 2.09 -14.83 5.31
N THR A 194 2.72 -15.44 6.31
CA THR A 194 2.36 -16.79 6.77
C THR A 194 2.37 -16.94 8.30
N THR A 195 2.85 -15.92 9.03
CA THR A 195 2.93 -15.97 10.49
C THR A 195 1.56 -15.76 11.14
N SER A 196 1.39 -16.26 12.35
CA SER A 196 0.16 -16.06 13.13
C SER A 196 0.06 -14.71 13.83
N THR A 197 1.09 -13.88 13.73
CA THR A 197 1.16 -12.52 14.28
C THR A 197 1.40 -11.51 13.17
N LEU A 198 0.99 -10.27 13.36
CA LEU A 198 1.18 -9.18 12.41
C LEU A 198 1.46 -7.89 13.17
N GLU A 199 2.46 -7.14 12.74
CA GLU A 199 2.70 -5.77 13.15
C GLU A 199 2.64 -4.84 11.94
N VAL A 200 1.78 -3.81 11.99
CA VAL A 200 1.70 -2.75 10.97
C VAL A 200 2.01 -1.42 11.61
N GLY A 201 3.16 -0.84 11.29
CA GLY A 201 3.56 0.51 11.72
C GLY A 201 3.31 1.54 10.62
N CYS A 202 2.64 2.65 10.95
CA CYS A 202 2.42 3.77 10.05
C CYS A 202 3.10 5.02 10.62
N PHE A 203 3.93 5.70 9.81
CA PHE A 203 4.75 6.84 10.19
C PHE A 203 4.89 7.83 9.03
N ALA A 204 5.44 9.03 9.31
CA ALA A 204 5.92 9.92 8.28
C ALA A 204 7.30 10.50 8.62
N GLN A 205 8.04 10.86 7.58
CA GLN A 205 9.24 11.69 7.64
C GLN A 205 8.93 12.95 6.85
N LEU A 206 8.80 14.06 7.57
CA LEU A 206 8.42 15.36 7.04
C LEU A 206 9.55 16.34 7.29
N GLU A 207 9.86 17.12 6.28
CA GLU A 207 10.85 18.18 6.35
C GLU A 207 10.13 19.53 6.17
N ASP A 208 10.11 20.35 7.20
CA ASP A 208 9.48 21.66 7.16
C ASP A 208 10.34 22.69 7.91
N PRO A 209 10.64 23.84 7.31
CA PRO A 209 11.36 24.92 7.97
C PRO A 209 10.57 25.57 9.11
N ASP A 210 9.24 25.46 9.12
CA ASP A 210 8.39 26.01 10.19
C ASP A 210 8.32 25.03 11.38
N MET A 211 9.39 24.98 12.14
CA MET A 211 9.59 24.06 13.27
C MET A 211 8.62 24.27 14.41
N ASP A 212 8.01 25.45 14.54
CA ASP A 212 7.21 25.81 15.72
C ASP A 212 5.80 25.22 15.70
N ASN A 213 5.31 24.78 14.54
CA ASN A 213 3.94 24.24 14.41
C ASN A 213 3.82 23.08 13.42
N LYS A 214 4.72 22.10 13.51
CA LYS A 214 4.83 20.93 12.60
C LYS A 214 3.48 20.23 12.34
N ASN A 215 2.65 20.06 13.39
CA ASN A 215 1.34 19.43 13.26
C ASN A 215 0.31 20.31 12.53
N CYS A 216 0.59 21.55 12.25
CA CYS A 216 -0.29 22.46 11.55
C CYS A 216 0.10 22.65 10.09
N ASN A 217 1.36 22.47 9.76
CA ASN A 217 1.84 22.62 8.41
C ASN A 217 1.63 21.36 7.57
N GLU A 218 2.09 20.22 8.09
CA GLU A 218 2.01 18.92 7.44
C GLU A 218 1.55 17.86 8.41
N SER A 219 0.52 17.16 8.07
CA SER A 219 0.00 16.09 8.91
C SER A 219 -0.75 15.04 8.09
N TRP A 220 -1.06 13.92 8.74
CA TRP A 220 -1.78 12.83 8.11
C TRP A 220 -2.69 12.13 9.12
N SER A 221 -3.70 11.47 8.62
CA SER A 221 -4.55 10.57 9.39
C SER A 221 -5.03 9.40 8.55
N ILE A 222 -5.51 8.38 9.21
CA ILE A 222 -6.05 7.17 8.57
C ILE A 222 -7.46 6.90 9.06
N ASP A 223 -8.26 6.32 8.17
CA ASP A 223 -9.58 5.79 8.46
C ASP A 223 -9.78 4.42 7.75
N ASN A 224 -10.82 3.69 8.14
CA ASN A 224 -11.29 2.49 7.48
C ASN A 224 -10.19 1.40 7.31
N ILE A 225 -9.35 1.18 8.33
CA ILE A 225 -8.36 0.11 8.27
C ILE A 225 -9.05 -1.24 8.21
N LYS A 226 -8.76 -2.01 7.17
CA LYS A 226 -9.23 -3.38 6.99
C LYS A 226 -8.08 -4.30 6.63
N ILE A 227 -7.94 -5.38 7.37
CA ILE A 227 -6.95 -6.43 7.11
C ILE A 227 -7.66 -7.75 6.85
N LYS A 228 -7.26 -8.40 5.76
CA LYS A 228 -7.72 -9.72 5.37
C LYS A 228 -6.56 -10.68 5.29
N THR A 229 -6.77 -11.89 5.77
CA THR A 229 -5.95 -13.03 5.44
C THR A 229 -6.53 -13.73 4.21
N ILE A 230 -5.66 -14.19 3.30
CA ILE A 230 -6.02 -14.85 2.07
C ILE A 230 -5.23 -16.16 1.98
N GLU A 231 -5.93 -17.26 1.73
CA GLU A 231 -5.34 -18.57 1.54
C GLU A 231 -5.55 -19.02 0.10
N PHE A 232 -4.45 -19.21 -0.63
CA PHE A 232 -4.42 -19.85 -1.94
C PHE A 232 -3.89 -21.27 -1.82
N LYS A 233 -4.50 -22.20 -2.58
CA LYS A 233 -3.98 -23.56 -2.77
C LYS A 233 -3.16 -23.68 -4.02
#